data_66b4ec5d13237b4ccd56d4f24c95fd33
#
_entry.id   66b4ec5d13237b4ccd56d4f24c95fd33
#
_cell.length_a   1.000
_cell.length_b   1.000
_cell.length_c   1.000
_cell.angle_alpha   90.00
_cell.angle_beta   90.00
_cell.angle_gamma   90.00
#
_symmetry.space_group_name_H-M   'P 1'
#
loop_
_entity.id
_entity.type
_entity.pdbx_description
1 polymer ?
#
loop_
_entity_poly.entity_id
_entity_poly.type
_entity_poly.pdbx_seq_one_letter_code
_entity_poly.pdbx_strand_id
1 'polypeptide(L)'
;MARAAAPMFSPICGSTRMTTGPPSIQSLVLSVPAPGMLVLATVVFLRPAGNAIAALAAARNSSGPASPPHSHPPIKPLFPKPSAMSKIKVANPVVELDGDEMTRIIWKLIREKLILPYLDVELIYFDLGIEHRDKTDDQVTIDAANAIRRVGVGVKCATITPDEARVKEFGLKQMYRSPNGTIRNILGGTIFREPIICRNIPRLVPGWTKPIIIGRHAYGDQYRATDFRIPGKGKLYLNFVGDDGKKIEREVFEFPGGGVAMAMYNLDDSIRDFARASMNYALGRGYPLYLSTKNTIVKVYDGRFKDIFQEVYDREFKAEFEKKKLSYEHRLIDDMVAAALKWSGGYVWACKNYDGDVQSDTVAQGFGSLGLMTSVLMTPDGKVVEAEAAHGTVTRHYREHQKGRETSTNSIASIFAWTRGLAHRAKLDNNSALAKFASTLEQVCVNTVESGFMTKDLALLVSDEQKWLSTTGFLDKIDENLKKAMA
;
A
#
# COMPACT_ATOMS: atom_id res chain seq x y z
N MET A 1 -65.85 -13.56 -18.58
CA MET A 1 -66.57 -12.34 -19.05
C MET A 1 -65.62 -11.20 -19.11
N ALA A 2 -65.64 -10.51 -20.29
CA ALA A 2 -64.98 -9.26 -20.68
C ALA A 2 -63.39 -9.19 -20.59
N ARG A 3 -62.64 -9.31 -21.60
CA ARG A 3 -62.24 -8.65 -22.86
C ARG A 3 -62.21 -7.12 -22.85
N ALA A 4 -60.98 -6.57 -23.00
CA ALA A 4 -60.61 -5.36 -23.81
C ALA A 4 -59.08 -5.33 -23.86
N ALA A 5 -58.38 -5.50 -24.97
CA ALA A 5 -58.20 -4.85 -26.24
C ALA A 5 -57.04 -3.87 -26.24
N ALA A 6 -55.97 -4.22 -26.97
CA ALA A 6 -54.81 -3.38 -27.31
C ALA A 6 -55.15 -2.37 -28.44
N PRO A 7 -54.28 -1.41 -28.69
CA PRO A 7 -54.11 -1.00 -30.09
C PRO A 7 -52.69 -1.19 -30.60
N MET A 8 -52.66 -1.71 -31.86
CA MET A 8 -51.52 -1.73 -32.79
C MET A 8 -51.22 -0.34 -33.30
N PHE A 9 -49.95 -0.08 -33.63
CA PHE A 9 -49.56 0.85 -34.69
C PHE A 9 -48.51 0.20 -35.59
N SER A 10 -48.79 0.20 -36.85
CA SER A 10 -48.01 -0.32 -37.97
C SER A 10 -47.06 0.73 -38.57
N PRO A 11 -46.10 0.33 -39.45
CA PRO A 11 -44.89 1.08 -39.76
C PRO A 11 -45.04 1.95 -41.01
N ILE A 12 -44.24 3.02 -41.07
CA ILE A 12 -44.04 3.78 -42.31
C ILE A 12 -42.61 3.51 -42.83
N CYS A 13 -42.58 2.98 -44.05
CA CYS A 13 -41.40 2.73 -44.86
C CYS A 13 -40.92 4.05 -45.50
N GLY A 14 -39.60 4.30 -45.46
CA GLY A 14 -38.97 5.39 -46.21
C GLY A 14 -37.51 5.04 -46.51
N SER A 15 -37.28 4.61 -47.74
CA SER A 15 -35.97 4.31 -48.31
C SER A 15 -35.22 5.59 -48.68
N THR A 16 -33.96 5.75 -48.29
CA THR A 16 -32.98 6.56 -49.06
C THR A 16 -31.55 6.01 -48.91
N ARG A 17 -30.83 6.09 -50.01
CA ARG A 17 -29.55 5.46 -50.35
C ARG A 17 -28.35 5.93 -49.52
N MET A 18 -27.38 5.01 -49.44
CA MET A 18 -26.01 5.19 -48.97
C MET A 18 -25.23 6.29 -49.68
N THR A 19 -24.44 7.05 -48.93
CA THR A 19 -23.16 7.56 -49.38
C THR A 19 -22.16 7.44 -48.24
N THR A 20 -21.00 6.93 -48.57
CA THR A 20 -19.86 6.61 -47.71
C THR A 20 -19.01 7.85 -47.42
N GLY A 21 -18.69 8.09 -46.14
CA GLY A 21 -17.67 9.05 -45.68
C GLY A 21 -17.48 8.92 -44.17
N PRO A 22 -16.26 9.00 -43.63
CA PRO A 22 -16.03 8.79 -42.20
C PRO A 22 -16.46 10.00 -41.37
N PRO A 23 -17.00 9.78 -40.14
CA PRO A 23 -17.44 10.89 -39.30
C PRO A 23 -16.26 11.53 -38.52
N SER A 24 -16.16 12.84 -38.70
CA SER A 24 -15.37 13.72 -37.84
C SER A 24 -16.09 13.94 -36.48
N ILE A 25 -15.34 13.84 -35.40
CA ILE A 25 -15.82 14.12 -34.05
C ILE A 25 -15.92 15.63 -33.86
N GLN A 26 -17.14 16.14 -33.75
CA GLN A 26 -17.39 17.49 -33.24
C GLN A 26 -17.75 17.41 -31.75
N SER A 27 -16.91 18.04 -30.93
CA SER A 27 -17.14 18.25 -29.51
C SER A 27 -18.21 19.32 -29.30
N LEU A 28 -19.28 18.96 -28.62
CA LEU A 28 -20.32 19.89 -28.18
C LEU A 28 -19.86 20.53 -26.85
N VAL A 29 -19.53 21.81 -26.89
CA VAL A 29 -19.28 22.64 -25.69
C VAL A 29 -20.58 23.28 -25.28
N LEU A 30 -21.15 22.90 -24.16
CA LEU A 30 -22.25 23.58 -23.50
C LEU A 30 -21.68 24.69 -22.61
N SER A 31 -21.88 25.94 -23.01
CA SER A 31 -21.58 27.11 -22.21
C SER A 31 -22.74 27.45 -21.27
N VAL A 32 -22.45 27.62 -19.99
CA VAL A 32 -23.33 28.18 -18.98
C VAL A 32 -22.77 29.58 -18.61
N PRO A 33 -23.53 30.66 -18.60
CA PRO A 33 -23.02 31.95 -18.26
C PRO A 33 -23.04 32.20 -16.75
N ALA A 34 -21.94 32.75 -16.21
CA ALA A 34 -21.87 33.33 -14.88
C ALA A 34 -21.66 34.86 -14.98
N PRO A 35 -22.22 35.67 -14.08
CA PRO A 35 -22.11 37.11 -14.16
C PRO A 35 -20.91 37.69 -13.40
N GLY A 36 -20.20 38.54 -14.09
CA GLY A 36 -19.55 39.77 -13.67
C GLY A 36 -18.54 39.78 -12.52
N MET A 37 -17.25 39.92 -12.86
CA MET A 37 -16.45 41.05 -12.40
C MET A 37 -15.12 41.13 -13.16
N LEU A 38 -14.94 42.26 -13.85
CA LEU A 38 -13.73 42.59 -14.59
C LEU A 38 -12.76 43.27 -13.61
N VAL A 39 -11.58 42.71 -13.41
CA VAL A 39 -10.44 43.43 -12.82
C VAL A 39 -9.26 43.31 -13.78
N LEU A 40 -8.93 44.41 -14.41
CA LEU A 40 -7.72 44.64 -15.14
C LEU A 40 -6.55 44.69 -14.15
N ALA A 41 -5.58 43.82 -14.28
CA ALA A 41 -4.25 43.96 -13.66
C ALA A 41 -3.21 44.14 -14.75
N THR A 42 -2.64 45.34 -14.78
CA THR A 42 -1.51 45.73 -15.64
C THR A 42 -0.24 45.09 -15.12
N VAL A 43 0.41 44.30 -15.95
CA VAL A 43 1.75 43.73 -15.66
C VAL A 43 2.80 44.73 -16.12
N VAL A 44 3.54 45.29 -15.17
CA VAL A 44 4.74 46.10 -15.43
C VAL A 44 5.96 45.21 -15.29
N PHE A 45 6.67 45.03 -16.40
CA PHE A 45 8.02 44.44 -16.41
C PHE A 45 9.07 45.50 -16.01
N LEU A 46 9.80 45.23 -14.94
CA LEU A 46 11.05 45.93 -14.65
C LEU A 46 12.19 44.95 -14.59
N ARG A 47 13.08 45.03 -15.58
CA ARG A 47 14.46 44.49 -15.50
C ARG A 47 15.35 45.51 -14.82
N PRO A 48 16.33 45.13 -14.02
CA PRO A 48 17.50 45.98 -13.78
C PRO A 48 18.71 45.42 -14.52
N ALA A 49 19.39 46.36 -15.13
CA ALA A 49 20.69 46.26 -15.70
C ALA A 49 21.78 46.26 -14.62
N GLY A 50 22.83 45.73 -14.84
CA GLY A 50 24.08 45.32 -14.66
C GLY A 50 25.18 46.31 -14.23
N ASN A 51 26.35 45.72 -14.02
CA ASN A 51 27.71 46.27 -13.90
C ASN A 51 28.10 46.78 -12.51
N ALA A 52 29.18 46.36 -11.97
CA ALA A 52 30.57 45.95 -12.28
C ALA A 52 31.51 46.71 -11.33
N ILE A 53 32.71 46.13 -11.23
CA ILE A 53 34.05 46.69 -10.85
C ILE A 53 34.52 46.20 -9.48
N ALA A 54 35.37 45.24 -9.42
CA ALA A 54 36.79 45.03 -9.68
C ALA A 54 37.75 45.94 -8.86
N ALA A 55 38.60 45.21 -8.16
CA ALA A 55 40.03 45.50 -7.85
C ALA A 55 40.37 46.53 -6.75
N LEU A 56 41.16 46.09 -5.79
CA LEU A 56 42.56 46.48 -5.70
C LEU A 56 43.35 45.56 -4.74
N ALA A 57 44.42 45.01 -5.26
CA ALA A 57 45.49 44.39 -4.52
C ALA A 57 46.52 45.46 -4.14
N ALA A 58 47.25 45.26 -3.08
CA ALA A 58 48.70 45.42 -2.98
C ALA A 58 49.16 45.81 -1.56
N ALA A 59 49.83 44.86 -0.93
CA ALA A 59 51.21 44.89 -0.48
C ALA A 59 51.61 45.89 0.59
N ARG A 60 52.23 45.36 1.65
CA ARG A 60 53.65 45.53 1.93
C ARG A 60 54.14 44.77 3.16
N ASN A 61 55.22 44.05 2.94
CA ASN A 61 56.08 43.45 3.93
C ASN A 61 56.66 44.48 4.92
N SER A 62 56.70 44.10 6.20
CA SER A 62 57.78 44.60 7.09
C SER A 62 58.09 43.51 8.10
N SER A 63 59.30 43.03 8.04
CA SER A 63 59.97 42.10 8.91
C SER A 63 60.33 42.75 10.26
N GLY A 64 59.95 42.12 11.36
CA GLY A 64 60.45 42.39 12.69
C GLY A 64 60.74 41.07 13.39
N PRO A 65 61.71 40.96 14.33
CA PRO A 65 62.29 39.69 14.74
C PRO A 65 61.41 38.89 15.70
N ALA A 66 61.52 37.58 15.60
CA ALA A 66 60.81 36.57 16.32
C ALA A 66 61.17 36.54 17.82
N SER A 67 60.14 36.56 18.69
CA SER A 67 60.27 36.16 20.10
C SER A 67 59.93 34.67 20.25
N PRO A 68 60.50 33.95 21.22
CA PRO A 68 60.34 32.51 21.35
C PRO A 68 58.91 32.11 21.76
N PRO A 69 58.43 30.93 21.38
CA PRO A 69 57.06 30.50 21.68
C PRO A 69 56.90 30.13 23.16
N HIS A 70 55.97 30.81 23.83
CA HIS A 70 55.45 30.36 25.12
C HIS A 70 54.56 29.13 24.88
N SER A 71 54.96 28.00 25.44
CA SER A 71 54.15 26.77 25.46
C SER A 71 52.93 26.96 26.34
N HIS A 72 51.75 27.15 25.73
CA HIS A 72 50.50 27.02 26.45
C HIS A 72 50.16 25.53 26.64
N PRO A 73 49.72 25.14 27.84
CA PRO A 73 49.22 23.75 28.04
C PRO A 73 48.01 23.50 27.15
N PRO A 74 47.79 22.25 26.68
CA PRO A 74 46.66 21.93 25.81
C PRO A 74 45.37 22.22 26.52
N ILE A 75 44.57 23.13 25.93
CA ILE A 75 43.19 23.39 26.36
C ILE A 75 42.39 22.10 26.11
N LYS A 76 42.02 21.39 27.20
CA LYS A 76 41.06 20.30 27.10
C LYS A 76 39.76 20.87 26.53
N PRO A 77 39.15 20.23 25.51
CA PRO A 77 37.88 20.69 25.01
C PRO A 77 36.82 20.62 26.11
N LEU A 78 36.21 21.78 26.40
CA LEU A 78 35.27 21.98 27.50
C LEU A 78 33.86 21.37 27.21
N PHE A 79 33.66 20.78 26.05
CA PHE A 79 32.43 20.08 25.71
C PHE A 79 32.74 18.60 25.53
N PRO A 80 32.07 17.71 26.27
CA PRO A 80 32.13 16.30 25.97
C PRO A 80 31.62 16.13 24.53
N LYS A 81 32.37 15.39 23.68
CA LYS A 81 31.84 14.92 22.39
C LYS A 81 30.50 14.27 22.69
N PRO A 82 29.43 14.56 21.93
CA PRO A 82 28.18 13.87 22.13
C PRO A 82 28.45 12.37 22.08
N SER A 83 28.11 11.68 23.14
CA SER A 83 28.21 10.23 23.26
C SER A 83 27.48 9.66 22.06
N ALA A 84 28.16 8.88 21.21
CA ALA A 84 27.50 8.15 20.16
C ALA A 84 26.43 7.29 20.84
N MET A 85 25.17 7.52 20.49
CA MET A 85 24.05 6.74 21.00
C MET A 85 24.35 5.26 20.74
N SER A 86 24.35 4.43 21.77
CA SER A 86 24.55 3.00 21.59
C SER A 86 23.38 2.43 20.78
N LYS A 87 23.69 1.73 19.70
CA LYS A 87 22.65 1.10 18.86
C LYS A 87 21.88 0.06 19.67
N ILE A 88 20.58 -0.03 19.40
CA ILE A 88 19.71 -1.07 19.96
C ILE A 88 20.09 -2.39 19.29
N LYS A 89 20.50 -3.38 20.08
CA LYS A 89 20.85 -4.71 19.60
C LYS A 89 19.59 -5.49 19.25
N VAL A 90 19.56 -6.04 18.03
CA VAL A 90 18.51 -6.93 17.53
C VAL A 90 19.10 -8.34 17.38
N ALA A 91 18.64 -9.28 18.20
CA ALA A 91 19.29 -10.60 18.34
C ALA A 91 19.11 -11.50 17.13
N ASN A 92 17.98 -11.39 16.44
CA ASN A 92 17.64 -12.21 15.28
C ASN A 92 17.49 -11.34 14.03
N PRO A 93 17.82 -11.89 12.84
CA PRO A 93 17.80 -11.12 11.60
C PRO A 93 16.40 -10.72 11.15
N VAL A 94 16.38 -9.76 10.22
CA VAL A 94 15.20 -9.36 9.44
C VAL A 94 15.52 -9.58 7.96
N VAL A 95 14.58 -10.13 7.20
CA VAL A 95 14.72 -10.28 5.75
C VAL A 95 14.34 -8.97 5.08
N GLU A 96 15.28 -8.38 4.36
CA GLU A 96 15.06 -7.18 3.56
C GLU A 96 14.87 -7.53 2.09
N LEU A 97 13.75 -7.11 1.50
CA LEU A 97 13.42 -7.28 0.10
C LEU A 97 13.44 -5.92 -0.58
N ASP A 98 14.48 -5.65 -1.37
CA ASP A 98 14.56 -4.43 -2.16
C ASP A 98 13.63 -4.49 -3.37
N GLY A 99 13.37 -3.36 -4.02
CA GLY A 99 12.38 -3.26 -5.08
C GLY A 99 12.84 -2.43 -6.27
N ASP A 100 11.91 -1.65 -6.83
CA ASP A 100 12.10 -0.96 -8.10
C ASP A 100 11.90 0.55 -8.01
N GLU A 101 12.41 1.25 -8.99
CA GLU A 101 12.13 2.65 -9.37
C GLU A 101 12.29 3.64 -8.19
N MET A 102 11.37 4.60 -8.01
CA MET A 102 11.49 5.64 -6.99
C MET A 102 11.44 5.07 -5.58
N THR A 103 10.69 4.00 -5.36
CA THR A 103 10.59 3.37 -4.05
C THR A 103 11.89 2.71 -3.63
N ARG A 104 12.71 2.15 -4.53
CA ARG A 104 14.04 1.63 -4.23
C ARG A 104 14.97 2.73 -3.70
N ILE A 105 14.92 3.92 -4.29
CA ILE A 105 15.72 5.07 -3.85
C ILE A 105 15.31 5.50 -2.42
N ILE A 106 14.00 5.60 -2.19
CA ILE A 106 13.44 5.94 -0.87
C ILE A 106 13.80 4.87 0.15
N TRP A 107 13.69 3.59 -0.20
CA TRP A 107 13.98 2.45 0.67
C TRP A 107 15.42 2.47 1.18
N LYS A 108 16.37 2.73 0.27
CA LYS A 108 17.77 2.91 0.62
C LYS A 108 17.98 4.07 1.60
N LEU A 109 17.36 5.23 1.33
CA LEU A 109 17.47 6.41 2.21
C LEU A 109 16.88 6.15 3.60
N ILE A 110 15.74 5.44 3.69
CA ILE A 110 15.13 5.04 4.97
C ILE A 110 16.10 4.14 5.74
N ARG A 111 16.61 3.09 5.11
CA ARG A 111 17.55 2.16 5.74
C ARG A 111 18.78 2.88 6.30
N GLU A 112 19.40 3.76 5.48
CA GLU A 112 20.64 4.44 5.83
C GLU A 112 20.46 5.57 6.85
N LYS A 113 19.32 6.28 6.85
CA LYS A 113 19.09 7.43 7.73
C LYS A 113 18.30 7.08 8.99
N LEU A 114 17.30 6.20 8.88
CA LEU A 114 16.31 5.97 9.94
C LEU A 114 16.44 4.61 10.64
N ILE A 115 17.13 3.64 10.05
CA ILE A 115 17.22 2.27 10.60
C ILE A 115 18.63 1.98 11.12
N LEU A 116 19.61 1.90 10.22
CA LEU A 116 20.97 1.47 10.55
C LEU A 116 21.73 2.38 11.54
N PRO A 117 21.47 3.70 11.63
CA PRO A 117 22.10 4.52 12.67
C PRO A 117 21.66 4.16 14.09
N TYR A 118 20.46 3.61 14.26
CA TYR A 118 19.84 3.33 15.57
C TYR A 118 19.87 1.87 15.97
N LEU A 119 19.94 0.96 15.01
CA LEU A 119 19.84 -0.49 15.22
C LEU A 119 21.14 -1.21 14.84
N ASP A 120 21.51 -2.18 15.66
CA ASP A 120 22.49 -3.21 15.35
C ASP A 120 21.69 -4.47 14.99
N VAL A 121 21.33 -4.60 13.70
CA VAL A 121 20.47 -5.63 13.14
C VAL A 121 21.12 -6.28 11.94
N GLU A 122 21.09 -7.61 11.87
CA GLU A 122 21.46 -8.36 10.68
C GLU A 122 20.31 -8.31 9.67
N LEU A 123 20.62 -7.89 8.42
CA LEU A 123 19.69 -7.85 7.30
C LEU A 123 20.03 -8.94 6.30
N ILE A 124 19.15 -9.92 6.11
CA ILE A 124 19.24 -10.90 5.02
C ILE A 124 18.61 -10.27 3.79
N TYR A 125 19.48 -9.76 2.91
CA TYR A 125 19.07 -8.94 1.76
C TYR A 125 18.76 -9.78 0.52
N PHE A 126 17.62 -9.45 -0.14
CA PHE A 126 17.25 -9.96 -1.45
C PHE A 126 16.89 -8.79 -2.38
N ASP A 127 17.50 -8.76 -3.56
CA ASP A 127 17.15 -7.80 -4.61
C ASP A 127 15.95 -8.33 -5.43
N LEU A 128 14.75 -7.80 -5.21
CA LEU A 128 13.57 -8.10 -5.99
C LEU A 128 13.30 -7.09 -7.13
N GLY A 129 14.31 -6.29 -7.49
CA GLY A 129 14.24 -5.45 -8.69
C GLY A 129 14.03 -6.28 -9.94
N ILE A 130 13.23 -5.77 -10.88
CA ILE A 130 12.76 -6.53 -12.06
C ILE A 130 13.89 -7.10 -12.89
N GLU A 131 15.02 -6.37 -13.02
CA GLU A 131 16.20 -6.82 -13.77
C GLU A 131 16.89 -8.02 -13.10
N HIS A 132 16.97 -8.02 -11.75
CA HIS A 132 17.56 -9.14 -11.01
C HIS A 132 16.63 -10.35 -10.99
N ARG A 133 15.34 -10.13 -10.90
CA ARG A 133 14.32 -11.18 -11.02
C ARG A 133 14.40 -11.85 -12.40
N ASP A 134 14.59 -11.07 -13.47
CA ASP A 134 14.76 -11.63 -14.82
C ASP A 134 16.05 -12.46 -14.94
N LYS A 135 17.16 -12.02 -14.34
CA LYS A 135 18.41 -12.79 -14.31
C LYS A 135 18.28 -14.13 -13.62
N THR A 136 17.46 -14.22 -12.59
CA THR A 136 17.26 -15.42 -11.75
C THR A 136 16.01 -16.21 -12.12
N ASP A 137 15.34 -15.88 -13.23
CA ASP A 137 14.07 -16.45 -13.64
C ASP A 137 13.03 -16.43 -12.51
N ASP A 138 13.03 -15.34 -11.73
CA ASP A 138 12.22 -15.08 -10.52
C ASP A 138 12.48 -16.02 -9.32
N GLN A 139 13.54 -16.84 -9.36
CA GLN A 139 13.91 -17.72 -8.23
C GLN A 139 14.20 -16.92 -6.97
N VAL A 140 14.78 -15.72 -7.09
CA VAL A 140 15.07 -14.84 -5.95
C VAL A 140 13.80 -14.50 -5.13
N THR A 141 12.64 -14.37 -5.75
CA THR A 141 11.37 -14.14 -5.06
C THR A 141 10.96 -15.35 -4.19
N ILE A 142 11.17 -16.56 -4.70
CA ILE A 142 10.90 -17.81 -3.97
C ILE A 142 11.87 -17.95 -2.80
N ASP A 143 13.15 -17.68 -3.01
CA ASP A 143 14.19 -17.75 -1.98
C ASP A 143 13.94 -16.73 -0.86
N ALA A 144 13.55 -15.51 -1.21
CA ALA A 144 13.17 -14.47 -0.27
C ALA A 144 11.97 -14.88 0.59
N ALA A 145 10.91 -15.42 -0.02
CA ALA A 145 9.74 -15.91 0.71
C ALA A 145 10.07 -17.04 1.67
N ASN A 146 10.93 -17.99 1.25
CA ASN A 146 11.41 -19.07 2.11
C ASN A 146 12.30 -18.56 3.25
N ALA A 147 13.10 -17.51 3.01
CA ALA A 147 13.87 -16.84 4.06
C ALA A 147 12.95 -16.19 5.10
N ILE A 148 11.91 -15.45 4.66
CA ILE A 148 10.92 -14.86 5.56
C ILE A 148 10.25 -15.93 6.42
N ARG A 149 9.82 -17.05 5.83
CA ARG A 149 9.20 -18.17 6.56
C ARG A 149 10.13 -18.73 7.65
N ARG A 150 11.42 -18.81 7.40
CA ARG A 150 12.45 -19.31 8.32
C ARG A 150 12.74 -18.33 9.45
N VAL A 151 12.83 -17.01 9.11
CA VAL A 151 13.24 -15.94 10.02
C VAL A 151 12.07 -15.37 10.82
N GLY A 152 10.86 -15.44 10.26
CA GLY A 152 9.63 -14.92 10.85
C GLY A 152 9.31 -13.47 10.50
N VAL A 153 10.25 -12.69 9.94
CA VAL A 153 10.06 -11.27 9.63
C VAL A 153 10.66 -10.91 8.28
N GLY A 154 9.84 -10.32 7.42
CA GLY A 154 10.25 -9.68 6.18
C GLY A 154 9.79 -8.23 6.11
N VAL A 155 10.62 -7.37 5.52
CA VAL A 155 10.27 -5.98 5.16
C VAL A 155 10.52 -5.81 3.67
N LYS A 156 9.54 -5.27 2.95
CA LYS A 156 9.55 -5.30 1.49
C LYS A 156 9.31 -3.92 0.87
N CYS A 157 10.20 -3.56 -0.03
CA CYS A 157 10.03 -2.44 -0.96
C CYS A 157 9.00 -2.79 -2.06
N ALA A 158 8.40 -1.80 -2.69
CA ALA A 158 7.52 -2.02 -3.83
C ALA A 158 8.27 -2.52 -5.06
N THR A 159 7.67 -3.47 -5.77
CA THR A 159 8.24 -4.14 -6.93
C THR A 159 7.37 -4.00 -8.17
N ILE A 160 7.97 -4.00 -9.36
CA ILE A 160 7.26 -4.00 -10.63
C ILE A 160 6.60 -5.37 -10.85
N THR A 161 5.29 -5.34 -11.19
CA THR A 161 4.62 -6.46 -11.87
C THR A 161 4.53 -6.08 -13.34
N PRO A 162 5.32 -6.72 -14.24
CA PRO A 162 5.41 -6.29 -15.62
C PRO A 162 4.14 -6.62 -16.40
N ASP A 163 3.72 -5.67 -17.22
CA ASP A 163 2.82 -5.84 -18.36
C ASP A 163 3.61 -5.93 -19.66
N GLU A 164 2.94 -6.03 -20.80
CA GLU A 164 3.59 -6.12 -22.11
C GLU A 164 4.51 -4.91 -22.42
N ALA A 165 4.16 -3.71 -21.96
CA ALA A 165 4.96 -2.52 -22.14
C ALA A 165 6.24 -2.59 -21.31
N ARG A 166 6.14 -3.04 -20.06
CA ARG A 166 7.29 -3.23 -19.17
C ARG A 166 8.22 -4.35 -19.63
N VAL A 167 7.68 -5.45 -20.18
CA VAL A 167 8.49 -6.52 -20.79
C VAL A 167 9.37 -5.96 -21.89
N LYS A 168 8.82 -5.11 -22.78
CA LYS A 168 9.58 -4.45 -23.85
C LYS A 168 10.57 -3.42 -23.30
N GLU A 169 10.17 -2.62 -22.33
CA GLU A 169 11.00 -1.57 -21.73
C GLU A 169 12.27 -2.12 -21.10
N PHE A 170 12.16 -3.21 -20.34
CA PHE A 170 13.28 -3.82 -19.63
C PHE A 170 13.95 -4.98 -20.38
N GLY A 171 13.43 -5.35 -21.57
CA GLY A 171 13.95 -6.46 -22.36
C GLY A 171 13.84 -7.80 -21.63
N LEU A 172 12.73 -8.02 -20.91
CA LEU A 172 12.56 -9.21 -20.06
C LEU A 172 12.35 -10.46 -20.91
N LYS A 173 12.82 -11.60 -20.41
CA LYS A 173 12.64 -12.92 -21.01
C LYS A 173 11.16 -13.32 -21.11
N GLN A 174 10.34 -12.89 -20.12
CA GLN A 174 8.92 -13.19 -20.04
C GLN A 174 8.16 -12.19 -19.15
N MET A 175 6.85 -12.25 -19.18
CA MET A 175 5.97 -11.49 -18.30
C MET A 175 5.83 -12.21 -16.95
N TYR A 176 6.69 -11.84 -15.99
CA TYR A 176 6.72 -12.44 -14.65
C TYR A 176 5.45 -12.14 -13.86
N ARG A 177 5.07 -13.06 -13.00
CA ARG A 177 3.96 -12.87 -12.04
C ARG A 177 4.34 -11.82 -10.99
N SER A 178 3.32 -11.32 -10.29
CA SER A 178 3.54 -10.43 -9.15
C SER A 178 4.36 -11.11 -8.05
N PRO A 179 5.49 -10.51 -7.61
CA PRO A 179 6.26 -11.02 -6.47
C PRO A 179 5.40 -11.14 -5.20
N ASN A 180 4.51 -10.17 -4.97
CA ASN A 180 3.58 -10.20 -3.85
C ASN A 180 2.68 -11.44 -3.91
N GLY A 181 2.19 -11.81 -5.10
CA GLY A 181 1.42 -13.04 -5.29
C GLY A 181 2.22 -14.31 -4.96
N THR A 182 3.48 -14.38 -5.41
CA THR A 182 4.38 -15.50 -5.13
C THR A 182 4.67 -15.63 -3.63
N ILE A 183 5.04 -14.52 -2.97
CA ILE A 183 5.33 -14.49 -1.52
C ILE A 183 4.09 -14.92 -0.73
N ARG A 184 2.91 -14.35 -1.03
CA ARG A 184 1.64 -14.68 -0.37
C ARG A 184 1.26 -16.15 -0.52
N ASN A 185 1.50 -16.72 -1.69
CA ASN A 185 1.24 -18.15 -1.92
C ASN A 185 2.19 -19.08 -1.14
N ILE A 186 3.42 -18.66 -0.93
CA ILE A 186 4.42 -19.43 -0.17
C ILE A 186 4.20 -19.31 1.33
N LEU A 187 3.94 -18.11 1.84
CA LEU A 187 3.76 -17.86 3.27
C LEU A 187 2.35 -18.25 3.75
N GLY A 188 1.34 -18.10 2.89
CA GLY A 188 -0.06 -18.15 3.30
C GLY A 188 -0.44 -16.88 4.08
N GLY A 189 -1.61 -16.91 4.72
CA GLY A 189 -2.01 -15.86 5.65
C GLY A 189 -2.95 -14.82 5.06
N THR A 190 -3.10 -13.74 5.83
CA THR A 190 -4.03 -12.65 5.57
C THR A 190 -3.27 -11.33 5.46
N ILE A 191 -3.67 -10.50 4.51
CA ILE A 191 -3.13 -9.15 4.37
C ILE A 191 -4.00 -8.20 5.18
N PHE A 192 -3.37 -7.49 6.12
CA PHE A 192 -4.02 -6.41 6.86
C PHE A 192 -3.53 -5.07 6.36
N ARG A 193 -4.47 -4.25 5.88
CA ARG A 193 -4.21 -2.87 5.45
C ARG A 193 -4.83 -1.92 6.46
N GLU A 194 -3.98 -1.08 7.08
CA GLU A 194 -4.35 -0.15 8.12
C GLU A 194 -3.97 1.28 7.74
N PRO A 195 -4.90 2.26 7.79
CA PRO A 195 -4.60 3.65 7.49
C PRO A 195 -3.73 4.28 8.58
N ILE A 196 -2.76 5.08 8.14
CA ILE A 196 -1.95 5.97 8.99
C ILE A 196 -2.71 7.29 9.10
N ILE A 197 -3.15 7.63 10.31
CA ILE A 197 -4.01 8.79 10.53
C ILE A 197 -3.17 9.98 10.98
N CYS A 198 -3.16 11.05 10.15
CA CYS A 198 -2.66 12.39 10.52
C CYS A 198 -3.85 13.34 10.65
N ARG A 199 -3.95 14.05 11.78
CA ARG A 199 -5.15 14.87 12.11
C ARG A 199 -5.37 16.03 11.17
N ASN A 200 -4.31 16.61 10.64
CA ASN A 200 -4.33 17.72 9.69
C ASN A 200 -4.57 17.32 8.24
N ILE A 201 -4.58 16.03 7.92
CA ILE A 201 -4.93 15.55 6.58
C ILE A 201 -6.44 15.36 6.51
N PRO A 202 -7.15 16.10 5.64
CA PRO A 202 -8.60 15.97 5.49
C PRO A 202 -8.99 14.57 5.03
N ARG A 203 -10.05 14.03 5.63
CA ARG A 203 -10.64 12.74 5.23
C ARG A 203 -11.79 13.00 4.28
N LEU A 204 -11.93 12.19 3.23
CA LEU A 204 -13.08 12.26 2.32
C LEU A 204 -14.39 11.89 3.05
N VAL A 205 -14.30 11.04 4.08
CA VAL A 205 -15.41 10.74 4.98
C VAL A 205 -15.09 11.37 6.35
N PRO A 206 -15.63 12.56 6.67
CA PRO A 206 -15.28 13.30 7.90
C PRO A 206 -15.53 12.52 9.20
N GLY A 207 -16.48 11.58 9.19
CA GLY A 207 -16.82 10.73 10.31
C GLY A 207 -15.76 9.69 10.69
N TRP A 208 -14.79 9.40 9.82
CA TRP A 208 -13.76 8.39 10.07
C TRP A 208 -12.68 8.91 11.02
N THR A 209 -12.89 8.75 12.31
CA THR A 209 -11.99 9.23 13.38
C THR A 209 -11.05 8.15 13.90
N LYS A 210 -11.34 6.87 13.60
CA LYS A 210 -10.57 5.70 13.99
C LYS A 210 -10.26 4.87 12.77
N PRO A 211 -9.18 4.05 12.76
CA PRO A 211 -8.82 3.26 11.59
C PRO A 211 -9.90 2.22 11.25
N ILE A 212 -10.15 2.06 9.95
CA ILE A 212 -10.85 0.92 9.37
C ILE A 212 -9.76 0.00 8.82
N ILE A 213 -9.62 -1.18 9.40
CA ILE A 213 -8.57 -2.13 9.04
C ILE A 213 -9.16 -3.20 8.13
N ILE A 214 -8.69 -3.27 6.89
CA ILE A 214 -9.12 -4.29 5.95
C ILE A 214 -8.26 -5.54 6.09
N GLY A 215 -8.88 -6.66 6.46
CA GLY A 215 -8.27 -7.99 6.39
C GLY A 215 -8.65 -8.67 5.07
N ARG A 216 -7.69 -8.81 4.14
CA ARG A 216 -7.90 -9.43 2.83
C ARG A 216 -7.47 -10.89 2.87
N HIS A 217 -8.36 -11.81 2.49
CA HIS A 217 -8.02 -13.19 2.22
C HIS A 217 -7.13 -13.29 0.98
N ALA A 218 -5.86 -13.60 1.16
CA ALA A 218 -4.87 -13.52 0.08
C ALA A 218 -4.79 -14.79 -0.79
N TYR A 219 -5.85 -15.58 -0.85
CA TYR A 219 -5.87 -16.87 -1.53
C TYR A 219 -7.16 -17.10 -2.32
N GLY A 220 -7.05 -17.78 -3.46
CA GLY A 220 -8.20 -18.28 -4.21
C GLY A 220 -9.02 -17.19 -4.90
N ASP A 221 -10.30 -17.48 -5.07
CA ASP A 221 -11.32 -16.63 -5.71
C ASP A 221 -10.90 -16.20 -7.12
N GLN A 222 -11.23 -14.98 -7.55
CA GLN A 222 -10.91 -14.43 -8.87
C GLN A 222 -9.40 -14.42 -9.19
N TYR A 223 -8.53 -14.35 -8.18
CA TYR A 223 -7.06 -14.30 -8.35
C TYR A 223 -6.44 -15.66 -8.71
N ARG A 224 -7.21 -16.72 -8.64
CA ARG A 224 -6.86 -18.09 -9.08
C ARG A 224 -7.93 -18.73 -9.96
N ALA A 225 -8.71 -17.90 -10.62
CA ALA A 225 -9.72 -18.36 -11.55
C ALA A 225 -9.10 -18.96 -12.81
N THR A 226 -9.84 -19.88 -13.41
CA THR A 226 -9.62 -20.33 -14.78
C THR A 226 -10.71 -19.73 -15.63
N ASP A 227 -10.35 -18.91 -16.61
CA ASP A 227 -11.27 -18.24 -17.53
C ASP A 227 -10.91 -18.52 -18.98
N PHE A 228 -11.91 -18.49 -19.84
CA PHE A 228 -11.73 -18.72 -21.27
C PHE A 228 -12.88 -18.15 -22.11
N ARG A 229 -12.61 -17.97 -23.39
CA ARG A 229 -13.62 -17.57 -24.37
C ARG A 229 -14.44 -18.77 -24.82
N ILE A 230 -15.76 -18.62 -24.85
CA ILE A 230 -16.68 -19.55 -25.49
C ILE A 230 -16.72 -19.20 -26.98
N PRO A 231 -16.35 -20.11 -27.89
CA PRO A 231 -16.21 -19.78 -29.31
C PRO A 231 -17.54 -19.69 -30.08
N GLY A 232 -18.61 -20.26 -29.52
CA GLY A 232 -19.91 -20.32 -30.22
C GLY A 232 -20.99 -21.02 -29.41
N LYS A 233 -22.06 -21.48 -30.08
CA LYS A 233 -23.18 -22.20 -29.47
C LYS A 233 -22.71 -23.50 -28.81
N GLY A 234 -23.19 -23.77 -27.60
CA GLY A 234 -22.87 -24.98 -26.84
C GLY A 234 -23.21 -24.91 -25.36
N LYS A 235 -22.97 -25.99 -24.64
CA LYS A 235 -23.24 -26.11 -23.20
C LYS A 235 -21.95 -26.11 -22.41
N LEU A 236 -21.97 -25.38 -21.31
CA LEU A 236 -20.90 -25.36 -20.31
C LEU A 236 -21.28 -26.20 -19.11
N TYR A 237 -20.37 -27.09 -18.67
CA TYR A 237 -20.52 -27.92 -17.48
C TYR A 237 -19.38 -27.69 -16.52
N LEU A 238 -19.66 -27.78 -15.21
CA LEU A 238 -18.67 -27.98 -14.15
C LEU A 238 -18.69 -29.44 -13.74
N ASN A 239 -17.52 -30.09 -13.77
CA ASN A 239 -17.33 -31.46 -13.37
C ASN A 239 -16.33 -31.55 -12.22
N PHE A 240 -16.71 -32.20 -11.13
CA PHE A 240 -15.81 -32.63 -10.06
C PHE A 240 -15.73 -34.15 -10.07
N VAL A 241 -14.51 -34.68 -10.03
CA VAL A 241 -14.24 -36.11 -9.96
C VAL A 241 -13.46 -36.38 -8.69
N GLY A 242 -14.07 -37.06 -7.71
CA GLY A 242 -13.41 -37.46 -6.49
C GLY A 242 -12.46 -38.64 -6.70
N ASP A 243 -11.46 -38.78 -5.83
CA ASP A 243 -10.54 -39.93 -5.85
C ASP A 243 -11.27 -41.26 -5.59
N ASP A 244 -12.43 -41.21 -4.95
CA ASP A 244 -13.36 -42.37 -4.75
C ASP A 244 -14.20 -42.67 -6.02
N GLY A 245 -13.96 -41.98 -7.11
CA GLY A 245 -14.68 -42.12 -8.39
C GLY A 245 -16.04 -41.43 -8.43
N LYS A 246 -16.49 -40.80 -7.34
CA LYS A 246 -17.74 -40.04 -7.36
C LYS A 246 -17.61 -38.80 -8.24
N LYS A 247 -18.64 -38.57 -9.05
CA LYS A 247 -18.71 -37.43 -9.97
C LYS A 247 -19.85 -36.50 -9.57
N ILE A 248 -19.57 -35.21 -9.60
CA ILE A 248 -20.58 -34.15 -9.53
C ILE A 248 -20.54 -33.37 -10.82
N GLU A 249 -21.60 -33.39 -11.58
CA GLU A 249 -21.74 -32.61 -12.79
C GLU A 249 -22.85 -31.58 -12.64
N ARG A 250 -22.61 -30.36 -13.08
CA ARG A 250 -23.58 -29.26 -13.09
C ARG A 250 -23.53 -28.55 -14.43
N GLU A 251 -24.66 -28.49 -15.14
CA GLU A 251 -24.81 -27.58 -16.27
C GLU A 251 -24.80 -26.15 -15.75
N VAL A 252 -23.91 -25.31 -16.28
CA VAL A 252 -23.78 -23.90 -15.90
C VAL A 252 -24.69 -23.05 -16.77
N PHE A 253 -24.54 -23.21 -18.11
CA PHE A 253 -25.31 -22.42 -19.05
C PHE A 253 -25.27 -23.04 -20.46
N GLU A 254 -26.35 -22.86 -21.22
CA GLU A 254 -26.41 -23.15 -22.65
C GLU A 254 -26.21 -21.85 -23.44
N PHE A 255 -25.06 -21.72 -24.06
CA PHE A 255 -24.69 -20.54 -24.83
C PHE A 255 -25.38 -20.55 -26.19
N PRO A 256 -26.13 -19.49 -26.56
CA PRO A 256 -26.71 -19.37 -27.91
C PRO A 256 -25.68 -18.93 -28.97
N GLY A 257 -24.49 -18.47 -28.54
CA GLY A 257 -23.41 -17.97 -29.35
C GLY A 257 -22.12 -17.82 -28.54
N GLY A 258 -21.20 -16.96 -28.99
CA GLY A 258 -19.95 -16.69 -28.27
C GLY A 258 -20.16 -16.01 -26.91
N GLY A 259 -19.20 -16.18 -26.02
CA GLY A 259 -19.24 -15.59 -24.67
C GLY A 259 -17.93 -15.77 -23.93
N VAL A 260 -18.00 -15.64 -22.61
CA VAL A 260 -16.90 -15.91 -21.68
C VAL A 260 -17.37 -16.76 -20.52
N ALA A 261 -16.49 -17.56 -19.96
CA ALA A 261 -16.77 -18.34 -18.77
C ALA A 261 -15.58 -18.32 -17.81
N MET A 262 -15.86 -18.48 -16.51
CA MET A 262 -14.85 -18.53 -15.47
C MET A 262 -15.26 -19.53 -14.39
N ALA A 263 -14.28 -20.24 -13.86
CA ALA A 263 -14.40 -21.03 -12.63
C ALA A 263 -13.38 -20.55 -11.59
N MET A 264 -13.81 -20.43 -10.35
CA MET A 264 -12.95 -20.10 -9.21
C MET A 264 -13.16 -21.09 -8.07
N TYR A 265 -12.22 -21.15 -7.12
CA TYR A 265 -12.26 -22.07 -6.00
C TYR A 265 -11.66 -21.45 -4.73
N ASN A 266 -11.96 -22.08 -3.60
CA ASN A 266 -11.26 -21.85 -2.34
C ASN A 266 -11.18 -23.16 -1.55
N LEU A 267 -10.37 -23.17 -0.47
CA LEU A 267 -10.16 -24.33 0.38
C LEU A 267 -10.69 -24.06 1.79
N ASP A 268 -11.32 -25.04 2.41
CA ASP A 268 -11.82 -24.94 3.78
C ASP A 268 -10.71 -24.54 4.76
N ASP A 269 -9.51 -25.17 4.65
CA ASP A 269 -8.40 -24.87 5.54
C ASP A 269 -7.89 -23.42 5.34
N SER A 270 -7.83 -22.94 4.10
CA SER A 270 -7.45 -21.55 3.81
C SER A 270 -8.46 -20.55 4.40
N ILE A 271 -9.75 -20.88 4.36
CA ILE A 271 -10.81 -20.06 4.97
C ILE A 271 -10.71 -20.09 6.51
N ARG A 272 -10.42 -21.27 7.12
CA ARG A 272 -10.17 -21.38 8.56
C ARG A 272 -8.98 -20.55 9.01
N ASP A 273 -7.90 -20.59 8.26
CA ASP A 273 -6.69 -19.82 8.52
C ASP A 273 -6.95 -18.32 8.40
N PHE A 274 -7.73 -17.91 7.41
CA PHE A 274 -8.19 -16.52 7.27
C PHE A 274 -9.05 -16.08 8.47
N ALA A 275 -9.94 -16.94 8.94
CA ALA A 275 -10.75 -16.67 10.13
C ALA A 275 -9.85 -16.49 11.37
N ARG A 276 -8.91 -17.42 11.62
CA ARG A 276 -7.97 -17.35 12.75
C ARG A 276 -7.11 -16.10 12.72
N ALA A 277 -6.51 -15.78 11.55
CA ALA A 277 -5.71 -14.58 11.37
C ALA A 277 -6.52 -13.31 11.67
N SER A 278 -7.75 -13.23 11.17
CA SER A 278 -8.65 -12.08 11.37
C SER A 278 -9.06 -11.92 12.85
N MET A 279 -9.41 -13.03 13.53
CA MET A 279 -9.73 -13.04 14.95
C MET A 279 -8.54 -12.61 15.82
N ASN A 280 -7.37 -13.20 15.57
CA ASN A 280 -6.14 -12.84 16.30
C ASN A 280 -5.74 -11.39 16.09
N TYR A 281 -5.88 -10.87 14.87
CA TYR A 281 -5.58 -9.47 14.58
C TYR A 281 -6.55 -8.53 15.32
N ALA A 282 -7.85 -8.82 15.27
CA ALA A 282 -8.87 -8.06 15.97
C ALA A 282 -8.64 -8.03 17.49
N LEU A 283 -8.36 -9.19 18.09
CA LEU A 283 -8.01 -9.31 19.53
C LEU A 283 -6.74 -8.51 19.87
N GLY A 284 -5.73 -8.56 19.01
CA GLY A 284 -4.49 -7.81 19.18
C GLY A 284 -4.67 -6.29 19.11
N ARG A 285 -5.61 -5.82 18.28
CA ARG A 285 -5.95 -4.40 18.13
C ARG A 285 -6.98 -3.91 19.16
N GLY A 286 -7.68 -4.82 19.82
CA GLY A 286 -8.79 -4.48 20.71
C GLY A 286 -10.01 -3.94 19.95
N TYR A 287 -10.27 -4.44 18.74
CA TYR A 287 -11.36 -4.01 17.87
C TYR A 287 -12.35 -5.15 17.56
N PRO A 288 -13.64 -4.84 17.35
CA PRO A 288 -14.59 -5.81 16.83
C PRO A 288 -14.19 -6.25 15.41
N LEU A 289 -14.66 -7.45 15.03
CA LEU A 289 -14.43 -8.04 13.73
C LEU A 289 -15.73 -8.19 12.94
N TYR A 290 -15.72 -7.75 11.70
CA TYR A 290 -16.79 -7.96 10.74
C TYR A 290 -16.29 -8.77 9.56
N LEU A 291 -16.95 -9.91 9.24
CA LEU A 291 -16.78 -10.60 7.96
C LEU A 291 -17.85 -10.11 6.99
N SER A 292 -17.49 -9.79 5.76
CA SER A 292 -18.48 -9.52 4.74
C SER A 292 -18.44 -10.50 3.57
N THR A 293 -19.62 -10.88 3.09
CA THR A 293 -19.81 -11.73 1.92
C THR A 293 -21.09 -11.34 1.18
N LYS A 294 -21.34 -11.95 0.01
CA LYS A 294 -22.64 -11.86 -0.67
C LYS A 294 -23.37 -13.21 -0.71
N ASN A 295 -23.43 -13.87 0.43
CA ASN A 295 -24.02 -15.22 0.56
C ASN A 295 -25.50 -15.32 0.18
N THR A 296 -26.21 -14.20 0.08
CA THR A 296 -27.60 -14.17 -0.43
C THR A 296 -27.66 -14.45 -1.94
N ILE A 297 -26.59 -14.17 -2.68
CA ILE A 297 -26.45 -14.44 -4.13
C ILE A 297 -25.55 -15.66 -4.35
N VAL A 298 -24.34 -15.64 -3.81
CA VAL A 298 -23.36 -16.74 -3.94
C VAL A 298 -23.55 -17.70 -2.76
N LYS A 299 -24.71 -18.36 -2.72
CA LYS A 299 -25.24 -19.03 -1.51
C LYS A 299 -24.31 -20.08 -0.93
N VAL A 300 -23.74 -20.95 -1.76
CA VAL A 300 -22.89 -22.05 -1.30
C VAL A 300 -21.44 -21.57 -1.09
N TYR A 301 -20.89 -20.86 -2.05
CA TYR A 301 -19.49 -20.42 -2.02
C TYR A 301 -19.24 -19.44 -0.87
N ASP A 302 -19.97 -18.33 -0.83
CA ASP A 302 -19.86 -17.33 0.21
C ASP A 302 -20.45 -17.81 1.56
N GLY A 303 -21.48 -18.68 1.50
CA GLY A 303 -22.03 -19.35 2.67
C GLY A 303 -20.98 -20.17 3.41
N ARG A 304 -20.06 -20.83 2.67
CA ARG A 304 -18.98 -21.61 3.28
C ARG A 304 -18.01 -20.73 4.08
N PHE A 305 -17.69 -19.52 3.59
CA PHE A 305 -16.91 -18.54 4.36
C PHE A 305 -17.60 -18.15 5.66
N LYS A 306 -18.88 -17.81 5.57
CA LYS A 306 -19.71 -17.44 6.73
C LYS A 306 -19.74 -18.56 7.78
N ASP A 307 -19.97 -19.78 7.35
CA ASP A 307 -20.15 -20.93 8.24
C ASP A 307 -18.83 -21.29 8.94
N ILE A 308 -17.70 -21.31 8.18
CA ILE A 308 -16.36 -21.60 8.75
C ILE A 308 -15.94 -20.49 9.73
N PHE A 309 -16.16 -19.22 9.42
CA PHE A 309 -15.85 -18.12 10.34
C PHE A 309 -16.64 -18.25 11.65
N GLN A 310 -17.93 -18.58 11.55
CA GLN A 310 -18.77 -18.80 12.74
C GLN A 310 -18.29 -20.00 13.56
N GLU A 311 -17.96 -21.12 12.90
CA GLU A 311 -17.41 -22.30 13.56
C GLU A 311 -16.10 -22.00 14.31
N VAL A 312 -15.16 -21.28 13.68
CA VAL A 312 -13.89 -20.89 14.30
C VAL A 312 -14.11 -19.94 15.46
N TYR A 313 -14.99 -18.94 15.29
CA TYR A 313 -15.36 -18.02 16.37
C TYR A 313 -15.90 -18.75 17.58
N ASP A 314 -16.94 -19.57 17.39
CA ASP A 314 -17.63 -20.25 18.50
C ASP A 314 -16.73 -21.23 19.25
N ARG A 315 -15.83 -21.93 18.54
CA ARG A 315 -14.95 -22.94 19.13
C ARG A 315 -13.67 -22.41 19.73
N GLU A 316 -13.05 -21.40 19.10
CA GLU A 316 -11.68 -21.02 19.41
C GLU A 316 -11.55 -19.61 20.03
N PHE A 317 -12.48 -18.68 19.73
CA PHE A 317 -12.25 -17.26 20.04
C PHE A 317 -13.34 -16.59 20.90
N LYS A 318 -14.53 -17.16 20.98
CA LYS A 318 -15.69 -16.52 21.64
C LYS A 318 -15.38 -16.06 23.05
N ALA A 319 -14.78 -16.92 23.88
CA ALA A 319 -14.44 -16.59 25.26
C ALA A 319 -13.48 -15.39 25.39
N GLU A 320 -12.47 -15.30 24.51
CA GLU A 320 -11.51 -14.19 24.54
C GLU A 320 -12.14 -12.88 24.02
N PHE A 321 -13.02 -12.95 23.01
CA PHE A 321 -13.78 -11.79 22.55
C PHE A 321 -14.69 -11.25 23.65
N GLU A 322 -15.47 -12.13 24.30
CA GLU A 322 -16.37 -11.77 25.42
C GLU A 322 -15.58 -11.14 26.59
N LYS A 323 -14.46 -11.75 26.98
CA LYS A 323 -13.57 -11.22 28.02
C LYS A 323 -13.07 -9.81 27.72
N LYS A 324 -12.77 -9.52 26.45
CA LYS A 324 -12.35 -8.19 25.99
C LYS A 324 -13.51 -7.27 25.61
N LYS A 325 -14.75 -7.70 25.77
CA LYS A 325 -15.97 -6.97 25.35
C LYS A 325 -15.94 -6.60 23.86
N LEU A 326 -15.44 -7.49 23.04
CA LEU A 326 -15.42 -7.38 21.58
C LEU A 326 -16.47 -8.28 20.97
N SER A 327 -16.87 -7.99 19.72
CA SER A 327 -17.84 -8.78 18.97
C SER A 327 -17.27 -9.25 17.63
N TYR A 328 -17.80 -10.37 17.16
CA TYR A 328 -17.71 -10.82 15.78
C TYR A 328 -19.11 -10.83 15.16
N GLU A 329 -19.23 -10.36 13.93
CA GLU A 329 -20.48 -10.36 13.18
C GLU A 329 -20.21 -10.59 11.68
N HIS A 330 -21.06 -11.41 11.04
CA HIS A 330 -21.11 -11.51 9.59
C HIS A 330 -22.15 -10.53 9.03
N ARG A 331 -21.80 -9.81 7.98
CA ARG A 331 -22.68 -8.88 7.26
C ARG A 331 -22.65 -9.10 5.76
N LEU A 332 -23.70 -8.69 5.07
CA LEU A 332 -23.65 -8.59 3.60
C LEU A 332 -22.68 -7.47 3.20
N ILE A 333 -21.95 -7.66 2.09
CA ILE A 333 -20.91 -6.70 1.66
C ILE A 333 -21.48 -5.30 1.42
N ASP A 334 -22.66 -5.18 0.83
CA ASP A 334 -23.36 -3.91 0.60
C ASP A 334 -23.76 -3.23 1.92
N ASP A 335 -24.28 -3.99 2.90
CA ASP A 335 -24.57 -3.46 4.23
C ASP A 335 -23.30 -3.00 4.94
N MET A 336 -22.19 -3.73 4.78
CA MET A 336 -20.93 -3.36 5.40
C MET A 336 -20.32 -2.12 4.76
N VAL A 337 -20.43 -1.94 3.43
CA VAL A 337 -20.04 -0.70 2.75
C VAL A 337 -20.86 0.49 3.27
N ALA A 338 -22.18 0.32 3.39
CA ALA A 338 -23.06 1.35 3.94
C ALA A 338 -22.72 1.68 5.41
N ALA A 339 -22.39 0.66 6.21
CA ALA A 339 -21.97 0.84 7.60
C ALA A 339 -20.61 1.57 7.67
N ALA A 340 -19.65 1.20 6.82
CA ALA A 340 -18.33 1.83 6.77
C ALA A 340 -18.42 3.34 6.53
N LEU A 341 -19.31 3.79 5.65
CA LEU A 341 -19.53 5.21 5.37
C LEU A 341 -20.21 5.97 6.53
N LYS A 342 -20.90 5.27 7.43
CA LYS A 342 -21.66 5.87 8.52
C LYS A 342 -20.94 5.80 9.87
N TRP A 343 -20.09 4.79 10.07
CA TRP A 343 -19.40 4.55 11.33
C TRP A 343 -18.09 5.35 11.42
N SER A 344 -17.62 5.54 12.65
CA SER A 344 -16.40 6.29 12.92
C SER A 344 -15.09 5.51 12.70
N GLY A 345 -15.17 4.25 12.30
CA GLY A 345 -14.02 3.32 12.27
C GLY A 345 -13.82 2.61 13.61
N GLY A 346 -12.62 2.06 13.83
CA GLY A 346 -12.28 1.30 15.04
C GLY A 346 -12.73 -0.16 14.95
N TYR A 347 -12.57 -0.79 13.80
CA TYR A 347 -12.92 -2.19 13.58
C TYR A 347 -12.01 -2.85 12.53
N VAL A 348 -11.97 -4.17 12.56
CA VAL A 348 -11.37 -5.01 11.52
C VAL A 348 -12.48 -5.52 10.60
N TRP A 349 -12.27 -5.34 9.30
CA TRP A 349 -13.19 -5.78 8.26
C TRP A 349 -12.54 -6.88 7.41
N ALA A 350 -12.91 -8.13 7.67
CA ALA A 350 -12.47 -9.30 6.92
C ALA A 350 -13.24 -9.41 5.60
N CYS A 351 -12.51 -9.40 4.50
CA CYS A 351 -13.01 -9.42 3.13
C CYS A 351 -12.43 -10.59 2.36
N LYS A 352 -13.21 -11.18 1.45
CA LYS A 352 -12.70 -12.11 0.44
C LYS A 352 -11.66 -11.40 -0.44
N ASN A 353 -10.93 -12.17 -1.24
CA ASN A 353 -9.75 -11.69 -1.96
C ASN A 353 -10.00 -10.41 -2.78
N TYR A 354 -10.96 -10.44 -3.70
CA TYR A 354 -11.29 -9.29 -4.56
C TYR A 354 -11.91 -8.14 -3.76
N ASP A 355 -12.86 -8.43 -2.88
CA ASP A 355 -13.51 -7.43 -2.03
C ASP A 355 -12.48 -6.69 -1.18
N GLY A 356 -11.53 -7.43 -0.60
CA GLY A 356 -10.46 -6.87 0.23
C GLY A 356 -9.48 -5.99 -0.55
N ASP A 357 -9.21 -6.33 -1.81
CA ASP A 357 -8.39 -5.50 -2.70
C ASP A 357 -9.06 -4.15 -2.96
N VAL A 358 -10.31 -4.18 -3.41
CA VAL A 358 -11.07 -2.96 -3.75
C VAL A 358 -11.36 -2.11 -2.50
N GLN A 359 -11.81 -2.73 -1.41
CA GLN A 359 -12.16 -1.99 -0.20
C GLN A 359 -10.95 -1.39 0.50
N SER A 360 -9.77 -2.03 0.46
CA SER A 360 -8.58 -1.44 1.04
C SER A 360 -8.15 -0.14 0.34
N ASP A 361 -8.24 -0.09 -0.99
CA ASP A 361 -7.94 1.12 -1.75
C ASP A 361 -9.01 2.21 -1.53
N THR A 362 -10.28 1.82 -1.46
CA THR A 362 -11.38 2.73 -1.13
C THR A 362 -11.17 3.37 0.25
N VAL A 363 -10.84 2.57 1.25
CA VAL A 363 -10.56 3.05 2.62
C VAL A 363 -9.30 3.93 2.64
N ALA A 364 -8.24 3.57 1.92
CA ALA A 364 -7.02 4.37 1.83
C ALA A 364 -7.30 5.77 1.27
N GLN A 365 -8.04 5.86 0.17
CA GLN A 365 -8.45 7.15 -0.40
C GLN A 365 -9.37 7.93 0.54
N GLY A 366 -10.27 7.24 1.21
CA GLY A 366 -11.17 7.86 2.21
C GLY A 366 -10.41 8.50 3.39
N PHE A 367 -9.25 7.96 3.77
CA PHE A 367 -8.35 8.55 4.77
C PHE A 367 -7.37 9.57 4.19
N GLY A 368 -7.42 9.85 2.89
CA GLY A 368 -6.71 10.93 2.22
C GLY A 368 -5.69 10.49 1.18
N SER A 369 -4.94 9.43 1.38
CA SER A 369 -3.90 8.99 0.45
C SER A 369 -3.53 7.52 0.61
N LEU A 370 -3.31 6.84 -0.50
CA LEU A 370 -2.73 5.49 -0.52
C LEU A 370 -1.31 5.46 0.10
N GLY A 371 -0.57 6.58 0.03
CA GLY A 371 0.72 6.75 0.71
C GLY A 371 0.64 6.79 2.23
N LEU A 372 -0.58 6.78 2.81
CA LEU A 372 -0.86 6.67 4.24
C LEU A 372 -1.50 5.31 4.60
N MET A 373 -1.19 4.25 3.87
CA MET A 373 -1.71 2.91 4.10
C MET A 373 -0.57 1.92 4.31
N THR A 374 -0.59 1.20 5.43
CA THR A 374 0.30 0.05 5.65
C THR A 374 -0.27 -1.22 5.02
N SER A 375 0.58 -2.18 4.70
CA SER A 375 0.20 -3.51 4.26
C SER A 375 1.06 -4.55 4.98
N VAL A 376 0.42 -5.45 5.72
CA VAL A 376 1.10 -6.48 6.50
C VAL A 376 0.46 -7.82 6.18
N LEU A 377 1.23 -8.73 5.58
CA LEU A 377 0.87 -10.13 5.49
C LEU A 377 1.23 -10.82 6.82
N MET A 378 0.29 -11.53 7.42
CA MET A 378 0.51 -12.29 8.65
C MET A 378 -0.01 -13.70 8.51
N THR A 379 0.81 -14.69 8.91
CA THR A 379 0.38 -16.10 8.96
C THR A 379 -0.69 -16.32 10.03
N PRO A 380 -1.52 -17.39 9.92
CA PRO A 380 -2.64 -17.63 10.85
C PRO A 380 -2.21 -17.76 12.32
N ASP A 381 -1.03 -18.31 12.56
CA ASP A 381 -0.44 -18.46 13.90
C ASP A 381 0.22 -17.17 14.41
N GLY A 382 0.26 -16.12 13.59
CA GLY A 382 0.87 -14.83 13.93
C GLY A 382 2.38 -14.86 14.13
N LYS A 383 3.08 -15.90 13.66
CA LYS A 383 4.54 -16.04 13.83
C LYS A 383 5.34 -15.42 12.70
N VAL A 384 4.79 -15.40 11.50
CA VAL A 384 5.48 -14.85 10.33
C VAL A 384 4.75 -13.61 9.84
N VAL A 385 5.51 -12.53 9.61
CA VAL A 385 5.02 -11.27 9.06
C VAL A 385 5.91 -10.84 7.90
N GLU A 386 5.27 -10.40 6.82
CA GLU A 386 5.91 -9.60 5.78
C GLU A 386 5.18 -8.26 5.71
N ALA A 387 5.93 -7.16 5.84
CA ALA A 387 5.40 -5.80 5.85
C ALA A 387 5.89 -5.02 4.62
N GLU A 388 4.95 -4.39 3.91
CA GLU A 388 5.21 -3.61 2.70
C GLU A 388 4.40 -2.31 2.70
N ALA A 389 4.74 -1.36 1.81
CA ALA A 389 3.87 -0.25 1.49
C ALA A 389 2.70 -0.72 0.59
N ALA A 390 1.51 -0.17 0.80
CA ALA A 390 0.33 -0.55 0.00
C ALA A 390 0.29 0.08 -1.41
N HIS A 391 1.32 0.85 -1.79
CA HIS A 391 1.42 1.51 -3.10
C HIS A 391 2.48 0.86 -4.00
N GLY A 392 2.49 1.21 -5.29
CA GLY A 392 3.46 0.73 -6.27
C GLY A 392 4.78 1.51 -6.26
N THR A 393 5.59 1.33 -7.31
CA THR A 393 6.98 1.80 -7.43
C THR A 393 7.14 3.29 -7.73
N VAL A 394 6.04 4.03 -7.91
CA VAL A 394 6.00 5.48 -8.20
C VAL A 394 6.81 5.87 -9.45
N THR A 395 6.55 5.16 -10.55
CA THR A 395 7.23 5.29 -11.84
C THR A 395 7.35 6.73 -12.33
N ARG A 396 6.28 7.53 -12.22
CA ARG A 396 6.27 8.91 -12.72
C ARG A 396 7.33 9.79 -12.03
N HIS A 397 7.49 9.66 -10.70
CA HIS A 397 8.53 10.38 -9.97
C HIS A 397 9.92 9.82 -10.29
N TYR A 398 10.04 8.51 -10.51
CA TYR A 398 11.31 7.92 -10.96
C TYR A 398 11.77 8.50 -12.29
N ARG A 399 10.86 8.68 -13.26
CA ARG A 399 11.19 9.31 -14.55
C ARG A 399 11.67 10.76 -14.41
N GLU A 400 11.12 11.51 -13.47
CA GLU A 400 11.61 12.87 -13.18
C GLU A 400 12.96 12.83 -12.47
N HIS A 401 13.16 11.92 -11.54
CA HIS A 401 14.45 11.71 -10.89
C HIS A 401 15.57 11.34 -11.88
N GLN A 402 15.30 10.46 -12.86
CA GLN A 402 16.24 10.11 -13.93
C GLN A 402 16.66 11.32 -14.77
N LYS A 403 15.82 12.35 -14.89
CA LYS A 403 16.12 13.62 -15.55
C LYS A 403 16.86 14.62 -14.65
N GLY A 404 17.28 14.22 -13.46
CA GLY A 404 17.90 15.10 -12.47
C GLY A 404 16.95 16.10 -11.81
N ARG A 405 15.64 15.91 -11.90
CA ARG A 405 14.65 16.78 -11.28
C ARG A 405 14.35 16.34 -9.86
N GLU A 406 14.20 17.30 -8.98
CA GLU A 406 13.78 17.05 -7.60
C GLU A 406 12.34 16.54 -7.57
N THR A 407 12.08 15.53 -6.73
CA THR A 407 10.76 14.95 -6.54
C THR A 407 10.29 15.11 -5.10
N SER A 408 8.99 15.12 -4.91
CA SER A 408 8.36 15.09 -3.59
C SER A 408 7.48 13.84 -3.49
N THR A 409 8.11 12.73 -3.10
CA THR A 409 7.47 11.42 -2.98
C THR A 409 7.24 11.10 -1.50
N ASN A 410 6.01 10.74 -1.16
CA ASN A 410 5.66 10.33 0.18
C ASN A 410 6.35 9.00 0.55
N SER A 411 7.13 9.03 1.63
CA SER A 411 7.89 7.87 2.12
C SER A 411 7.26 7.21 3.36
N ILE A 412 6.15 7.73 3.88
CA ILE A 412 5.58 7.31 5.17
C ILE A 412 5.22 5.83 5.15
N ALA A 413 4.49 5.35 4.14
CA ALA A 413 4.11 3.93 4.06
C ALA A 413 5.33 2.99 4.00
N SER A 414 6.43 3.40 3.34
CA SER A 414 7.68 2.64 3.30
C SER A 414 8.41 2.64 4.65
N ILE A 415 8.37 3.76 5.40
CA ILE A 415 8.88 3.80 6.78
C ILE A 415 8.06 2.87 7.67
N PHE A 416 6.74 2.90 7.55
CA PHE A 416 5.86 2.02 8.33
C PHE A 416 6.01 0.54 7.96
N ALA A 417 6.39 0.20 6.72
CA ALA A 417 6.76 -1.17 6.38
C ALA A 417 7.95 -1.65 7.25
N TRP A 418 9.00 -0.84 7.40
CA TRP A 418 10.10 -1.13 8.30
C TRP A 418 9.65 -1.24 9.76
N THR A 419 8.91 -0.27 10.27
CA THR A 419 8.52 -0.25 11.68
C THR A 419 7.58 -1.38 12.05
N ARG A 420 6.66 -1.79 11.15
CA ARG A 420 5.77 -2.95 11.37
C ARG A 420 6.54 -4.26 11.42
N GLY A 421 7.51 -4.47 10.52
CA GLY A 421 8.42 -5.61 10.59
C GLY A 421 9.25 -5.63 11.86
N LEU A 422 9.86 -4.49 12.23
CA LEU A 422 10.66 -4.35 13.45
C LEU A 422 9.83 -4.53 14.73
N ALA A 423 8.60 -4.02 14.77
CA ALA A 423 7.69 -4.25 15.89
C ALA A 423 7.34 -5.73 16.06
N HIS A 424 7.16 -6.46 14.94
CA HIS A 424 6.95 -7.90 14.99
C HIS A 424 8.21 -8.63 15.47
N ARG A 425 9.40 -8.25 15.00
CA ARG A 425 10.69 -8.77 15.49
C ARG A 425 10.84 -8.53 16.99
N ALA A 426 10.50 -7.34 17.44
CA ALA A 426 10.52 -7.00 18.85
C ALA A 426 9.59 -7.89 19.70
N LYS A 427 8.39 -8.18 19.18
CA LYS A 427 7.44 -9.09 19.82
C LYS A 427 7.99 -10.52 19.91
N LEU A 428 8.56 -11.05 18.83
CA LEU A 428 9.12 -12.41 18.79
C LEU A 428 10.33 -12.56 19.73
N ASP A 429 11.15 -11.51 19.86
CA ASP A 429 12.37 -11.51 20.66
C ASP A 429 12.18 -10.97 22.09
N ASN A 430 10.96 -10.56 22.48
CA ASN A 430 10.68 -9.84 23.72
C ASN A 430 11.60 -8.61 23.92
N ASN A 431 11.92 -7.88 22.84
CA ASN A 431 12.81 -6.73 22.84
C ASN A 431 12.02 -5.41 22.97
N SER A 432 11.87 -4.94 24.21
CA SER A 432 11.11 -3.72 24.51
C SER A 432 11.76 -2.45 23.93
N ALA A 433 13.09 -2.40 23.83
CA ALA A 433 13.80 -1.27 23.25
C ALA A 433 13.53 -1.15 21.75
N LEU A 434 13.53 -2.27 21.02
CA LEU A 434 13.18 -2.31 19.60
C LEU A 434 11.69 -1.95 19.40
N ALA A 435 10.79 -2.44 20.24
CA ALA A 435 9.37 -2.08 20.19
C ALA A 435 9.17 -0.58 20.39
N LYS A 436 9.86 0.02 21.36
CA LYS A 436 9.84 1.47 21.62
C LYS A 436 10.39 2.25 20.43
N PHE A 437 11.50 1.83 19.84
CA PHE A 437 12.07 2.47 18.66
C PHE A 437 11.07 2.49 17.50
N ALA A 438 10.46 1.34 17.15
CA ALA A 438 9.51 1.24 16.08
C ALA A 438 8.30 2.18 16.29
N SER A 439 7.71 2.18 17.49
CA SER A 439 6.59 3.07 17.81
C SER A 439 6.98 4.55 17.85
N THR A 440 8.20 4.87 18.30
CA THR A 440 8.71 6.25 18.29
C THR A 440 8.87 6.76 16.86
N LEU A 441 9.44 5.97 15.95
CA LEU A 441 9.59 6.37 14.55
C LEU A 441 8.23 6.58 13.87
N GLU A 442 7.24 5.71 14.12
CA GLU A 442 5.87 5.92 13.63
C GLU A 442 5.27 7.25 14.14
N GLN A 443 5.40 7.50 15.44
CA GLN A 443 4.88 8.74 16.04
C GLN A 443 5.60 9.98 15.51
N VAL A 444 6.91 9.90 15.29
CA VAL A 444 7.70 10.99 14.69
C VAL A 444 7.22 11.30 13.28
N CYS A 445 6.93 10.27 12.44
CA CYS A 445 6.36 10.48 11.11
C CYS A 445 5.04 11.24 11.19
N VAL A 446 4.11 10.79 12.02
CA VAL A 446 2.80 11.42 12.19
C VAL A 446 2.95 12.85 12.70
N ASN A 447 3.73 13.07 13.76
CA ASN A 447 3.96 14.40 14.34
C ASN A 447 4.63 15.36 13.35
N THR A 448 5.53 14.88 12.49
CA THR A 448 6.19 15.68 11.45
C THR A 448 5.15 16.21 10.47
N VAL A 449 4.24 15.36 9.98
CA VAL A 449 3.13 15.77 9.10
C VAL A 449 2.19 16.74 9.83
N GLU A 450 1.78 16.42 11.05
CA GLU A 450 0.87 17.26 11.84
C GLU A 450 1.47 18.63 12.18
N SER A 451 2.80 18.75 12.20
CA SER A 451 3.52 20.02 12.37
C SER A 451 3.67 20.83 11.06
N GLY A 452 3.05 20.38 9.97
CA GLY A 452 3.06 21.07 8.67
C GLY A 452 4.27 20.75 7.78
N PHE A 453 5.12 19.78 8.14
CA PHE A 453 6.23 19.30 7.31
C PHE A 453 5.79 18.02 6.60
N MET A 454 5.52 18.11 5.30
CA MET A 454 4.97 17.01 4.52
C MET A 454 5.40 17.04 3.06
N THR A 455 5.14 15.97 2.34
CA THR A 455 5.35 15.88 0.90
C THR A 455 4.20 16.54 0.11
N LYS A 456 4.43 16.80 -1.17
CA LYS A 456 3.52 17.55 -2.03
C LYS A 456 2.12 16.93 -2.12
N ASP A 457 2.04 15.61 -2.20
CA ASP A 457 0.76 14.88 -2.26
C ASP A 457 -0.12 15.15 -1.03
N LEU A 458 0.48 15.19 0.16
CA LEU A 458 -0.25 15.51 1.40
C LEU A 458 -0.54 17.00 1.54
N ALA A 459 0.39 17.85 1.13
CA ALA A 459 0.20 19.31 1.21
C ALA A 459 -1.00 19.77 0.38
N LEU A 460 -1.15 19.25 -0.84
CA LEU A 460 -2.28 19.55 -1.73
C LEU A 460 -3.63 19.08 -1.19
N LEU A 461 -3.64 18.13 -0.24
CA LEU A 461 -4.87 17.73 0.47
C LEU A 461 -5.26 18.73 1.55
N VAL A 462 -4.28 19.43 2.13
CA VAL A 462 -4.52 20.43 3.19
C VAL A 462 -4.99 21.76 2.59
N SER A 463 -4.19 22.36 1.72
CA SER A 463 -4.54 23.58 0.96
C SER A 463 -3.51 23.86 -0.13
N ASP A 464 -3.87 24.72 -1.10
CA ASP A 464 -2.94 25.18 -2.15
C ASP A 464 -1.76 26.00 -1.60
N GLU A 465 -1.90 26.60 -0.42
CA GLU A 465 -0.88 27.42 0.24
C GLU A 465 0.08 26.60 1.12
N GLN A 466 -0.26 25.33 1.43
CA GLN A 466 0.55 24.48 2.28
C GLN A 466 1.91 24.20 1.63
N LYS A 467 2.97 24.60 2.31
CA LYS A 467 4.36 24.31 1.88
C LYS A 467 4.65 22.82 1.97
N TRP A 468 5.48 22.35 1.07
CA TRP A 468 5.89 20.95 1.01
C TRP A 468 7.41 20.81 0.92
N LEU A 469 7.90 19.64 1.26
CA LEU A 469 9.29 19.25 1.21
C LEU A 469 9.54 18.28 0.04
N SER A 470 10.75 18.29 -0.48
CA SER A 470 11.20 17.24 -1.40
C SER A 470 11.30 15.89 -0.67
N THR A 471 11.46 14.81 -1.44
CA THR A 471 11.62 13.44 -0.89
C THR A 471 12.75 13.38 0.14
N THR A 472 13.92 13.92 -0.19
CA THR A 472 15.09 13.97 0.71
C THR A 472 14.86 14.91 1.88
N GLY A 473 14.34 16.11 1.63
CA GLY A 473 14.04 17.09 2.68
C GLY A 473 13.05 16.58 3.71
N PHE A 474 12.04 15.80 3.29
CA PHE A 474 11.09 15.17 4.21
C PHE A 474 11.76 14.09 5.07
N LEU A 475 12.59 13.22 4.48
CA LEU A 475 13.35 12.21 5.24
C LEU A 475 14.36 12.84 6.19
N ASP A 476 15.02 13.94 5.79
CA ASP A 476 15.93 14.69 6.66
C ASP A 476 15.20 15.30 7.86
N LYS A 477 13.97 15.79 7.63
CA LYS A 477 13.14 16.33 8.72
C LYS A 477 12.68 15.26 9.68
N ILE A 478 12.34 14.07 9.19
CA ILE A 478 12.02 12.92 10.04
C ILE A 478 13.25 12.51 10.86
N ASP A 479 14.44 12.42 10.25
CA ASP A 479 15.68 12.07 10.95
C ASP A 479 16.03 13.10 12.05
N GLU A 480 15.89 14.41 11.75
CA GLU A 480 16.05 15.46 12.75
C GLU A 480 15.12 15.28 13.96
N ASN A 481 13.83 15.01 13.67
CA ASN A 481 12.83 14.83 14.71
C ASN A 481 13.03 13.51 15.48
N LEU A 482 13.48 12.44 14.79
CA LEU A 482 13.78 11.16 15.42
C LEU A 482 14.98 11.28 16.37
N LYS A 483 16.04 11.99 15.99
CA LYS A 483 17.18 12.28 16.88
C LYS A 483 16.74 12.97 18.17
N LYS A 484 15.81 13.94 18.06
CA LYS A 484 15.26 14.63 19.24
C LYS A 484 14.41 13.71 20.12
N ALA A 485 13.65 12.80 19.51
CA ALA A 485 12.76 11.88 20.24
C ALA A 485 13.52 10.71 20.89
N MET A 486 14.71 10.39 20.39
CA MET A 486 15.56 9.32 20.90
C MET A 486 16.64 9.81 21.89
N ALA A 487 16.90 11.13 21.96
CA ALA A 487 17.81 11.74 22.94
C ALA A 487 17.17 11.75 24.32
#